data_b44a76cca2a16a0232d0a6ab7e8b5cb6
#
_entry.id   b44a76cca2a16a0232d0a6ab7e8b5cb6
#
_cell.length_a   1.000
_cell.length_b   1.000
_cell.length_c   1.000
_cell.angle_alpha   90.00
_cell.angle_beta   90.00
_cell.angle_gamma   90.00
#
_symmetry.space_group_name_H-M   'P 1'
#
loop_
_entity.id
_entity.type
_entity.pdbx_description
1 polymer ?
#
loop_
_entity_poly.entity_id
_entity_poly.type
_entity_poly.pdbx_seq_one_letter_code
_entity_poly.pdbx_strand_id
1 'polypeptide(L)'
;MSEQFPILAIETSDNICGVCLYFNREKFYDVNIVLKHSHSEKLFEIIDSILKIAETPISQIKSLAVSAGPGSFTGLRIGMSAAKGISESLDIPIIKVPTFEALALQMSDILPYESIFSIVNKVGRDEWYFAKFQINSNSFIFNQQLKIVPANSDKLFEENELVFGNFDSSKLEIKVVHKNISAPNAEYVARWAEKFGKEISTSEIDFIEPDYLKDFIVKEKKI
;
A
#
# COMPACT_ATOMS: atom_id res chain seq x y z
N MET A 1 3.71 26.33 -3.81
CA MET A 1 3.09 24.99 -3.73
C MET A 1 3.79 24.14 -4.76
N SER A 2 4.23 22.92 -4.43
CA SER A 2 4.88 22.06 -5.43
C SER A 2 3.87 21.73 -6.53
N GLU A 3 4.34 21.58 -7.78
CA GLU A 3 3.50 21.25 -8.96
C GLU A 3 2.73 19.93 -8.84
N GLN A 4 2.92 19.19 -7.76
CA GLN A 4 2.49 17.82 -7.51
C GLN A 4 1.14 17.71 -6.78
N PHE A 5 0.61 18.79 -6.21
CA PHE A 5 -0.61 18.78 -5.38
C PHE A 5 -1.82 19.42 -6.06
N PRO A 6 -3.04 18.95 -5.78
CA PRO A 6 -3.38 17.83 -4.91
C PRO A 6 -3.05 16.46 -5.50
N ILE A 7 -2.73 15.49 -4.62
CA ILE A 7 -2.51 14.07 -4.96
C ILE A 7 -3.81 13.31 -4.74
N LEU A 8 -4.23 12.51 -5.71
CA LEU A 8 -5.27 11.49 -5.51
C LEU A 8 -4.59 10.15 -5.27
N ALA A 9 -4.68 9.63 -4.05
CA ALA A 9 -4.07 8.37 -3.66
C ALA A 9 -5.09 7.23 -3.64
N ILE A 10 -4.66 6.04 -4.08
CA ILE A 10 -5.48 4.83 -4.21
C ILE A 10 -4.79 3.68 -3.48
N GLU A 11 -5.54 3.05 -2.56
CA GLU A 11 -5.14 1.84 -1.85
C GLU A 11 -6.12 0.69 -2.12
N THR A 12 -5.62 -0.38 -2.72
CA THR A 12 -6.42 -1.58 -3.03
C THR A 12 -5.61 -2.86 -2.87
N SER A 13 -4.49 -2.81 -2.15
CA SER A 13 -3.51 -3.90 -2.10
C SER A 13 -3.94 -5.11 -1.26
N ASP A 14 -4.96 -4.97 -0.41
CA ASP A 14 -5.52 -6.07 0.39
C ASP A 14 -7.05 -5.88 0.56
N ASN A 15 -7.59 -6.02 1.75
CA ASN A 15 -9.01 -5.91 2.06
C ASN A 15 -9.52 -4.47 2.22
N ILE A 16 -8.67 -3.48 2.06
CA ILE A 16 -9.01 -2.06 2.08
C ILE A 16 -9.24 -1.59 0.64
N CYS A 17 -10.35 -0.87 0.43
CA CYS A 17 -10.56 -0.01 -0.73
C CYS A 17 -10.49 1.42 -0.22
N GLY A 18 -9.34 2.06 -0.40
CA GLY A 18 -9.04 3.38 0.13
C GLY A 18 -8.80 4.41 -0.97
N VAL A 19 -9.25 5.64 -0.74
CA VAL A 19 -8.97 6.80 -1.56
C VAL A 19 -8.68 7.99 -0.66
N CYS A 20 -7.61 8.72 -0.95
CA CYS A 20 -7.30 9.97 -0.27
C CYS A 20 -7.09 11.09 -1.30
N LEU A 21 -7.77 12.21 -1.10
CA LEU A 21 -7.46 13.46 -1.78
C LEU A 21 -6.59 14.29 -0.84
N TYR A 22 -5.32 14.40 -1.17
CA TYR A 22 -4.29 14.95 -0.29
C TYR A 22 -3.74 16.27 -0.82
N PHE A 23 -3.83 17.34 -0.03
CA PHE A 23 -3.25 18.65 -0.31
C PHE A 23 -1.98 18.89 0.51
N ASN A 24 -2.01 18.53 1.79
CA ASN A 24 -0.91 18.55 2.74
C ASN A 24 -1.34 17.83 4.03
N ARG A 25 -0.47 17.75 5.05
CA ARG A 25 -0.75 17.09 6.34
C ARG A 25 -1.90 17.69 7.15
N GLU A 26 -2.28 18.95 6.90
CA GLU A 26 -3.36 19.63 7.60
C GLU A 26 -4.68 19.63 6.82
N LYS A 27 -4.61 19.33 5.50
CA LYS A 27 -5.78 19.30 4.62
C LYS A 27 -5.73 18.07 3.71
N PHE A 28 -6.54 17.10 4.04
CA PHE A 28 -6.77 15.90 3.24
C PHE A 28 -8.18 15.33 3.51
N TYR A 29 -8.65 14.51 2.60
CA TYR A 29 -9.92 13.75 2.72
C TYR A 29 -9.56 12.30 2.49
N ASP A 30 -9.81 11.43 3.48
CA ASP A 30 -9.43 10.03 3.45
C ASP A 30 -10.63 9.13 3.73
N VAL A 31 -10.91 8.19 2.84
CA VAL A 31 -11.96 7.19 3.00
C VAL A 31 -11.37 5.81 2.77
N ASN A 32 -11.43 4.97 3.78
CA ASN A 32 -10.97 3.60 3.75
C ASN A 32 -12.12 2.67 4.13
N ILE A 33 -12.52 1.79 3.21
CA ILE A 33 -13.60 0.83 3.41
C ILE A 33 -13.01 -0.58 3.40
N VAL A 34 -13.34 -1.38 4.41
CA VAL A 34 -12.94 -2.78 4.46
C VAL A 34 -13.93 -3.62 3.64
N LEU A 35 -13.46 -4.18 2.54
CA LEU A 35 -14.26 -4.97 1.61
C LEU A 35 -13.57 -6.28 1.25
N LYS A 36 -14.31 -7.39 1.22
CA LYS A 36 -13.73 -8.68 0.85
C LYS A 36 -13.65 -8.91 -0.66
N HIS A 37 -14.46 -8.32 -1.53
CA HIS A 37 -14.53 -8.62 -2.97
C HIS A 37 -15.25 -7.57 -3.83
N SER A 38 -15.16 -6.28 -3.54
CA SER A 38 -15.92 -5.27 -4.30
C SER A 38 -15.11 -3.99 -4.60
N HIS A 39 -13.78 -4.11 -4.70
CA HIS A 39 -12.91 -2.95 -4.92
C HIS A 39 -13.25 -2.23 -6.24
N SER A 40 -13.46 -2.98 -7.33
CA SER A 40 -13.78 -2.41 -8.65
C SER A 40 -15.10 -1.64 -8.69
N GLU A 41 -16.08 -2.08 -7.90
CA GLU A 41 -17.40 -1.44 -7.86
C GLU A 41 -17.39 -0.16 -7.02
N LYS A 42 -16.61 -0.14 -5.92
CA LYS A 42 -16.64 0.94 -4.93
C LYS A 42 -15.59 2.01 -5.15
N LEU A 43 -14.49 1.72 -5.82
CA LEU A 43 -13.37 2.65 -5.98
C LEU A 43 -13.80 3.98 -6.59
N PHE A 44 -14.51 3.95 -7.72
CA PHE A 44 -14.95 5.18 -8.40
C PHE A 44 -16.05 5.92 -7.64
N GLU A 45 -16.94 5.20 -6.91
CA GLU A 45 -17.94 5.83 -6.04
C GLU A 45 -17.26 6.62 -4.90
N ILE A 46 -16.18 6.07 -4.33
CA ILE A 46 -15.41 6.74 -3.28
C ILE A 46 -14.69 7.96 -3.85
N ILE A 47 -14.04 7.83 -5.02
CA ILE A 47 -13.36 8.95 -5.71
C ILE A 47 -14.36 10.09 -5.95
N ASP A 48 -15.52 9.82 -6.54
CA ASP A 48 -16.54 10.83 -6.80
C ASP A 48 -17.04 11.48 -5.51
N SER A 49 -17.27 10.70 -4.47
CA SER A 49 -17.71 11.20 -3.16
C SER A 49 -16.69 12.13 -2.50
N ILE A 50 -15.42 11.74 -2.50
CA ILE A 50 -14.33 12.57 -1.94
C ILE A 50 -14.20 13.91 -2.70
N LEU A 51 -14.23 13.87 -4.04
CA LEU A 51 -14.12 15.06 -4.86
C LEU A 51 -15.30 16.02 -4.61
N LYS A 52 -16.52 15.50 -4.43
CA LYS A 52 -17.69 16.29 -4.08
C LYS A 52 -17.59 16.91 -2.68
N ILE A 53 -17.18 16.15 -1.66
CA ILE A 53 -17.03 16.63 -0.30
C ILE A 53 -15.92 17.71 -0.22
N ALA A 54 -14.85 17.52 -0.97
CA ALA A 54 -13.72 18.44 -1.03
C ALA A 54 -14.00 19.68 -1.90
N GLU A 55 -15.15 19.72 -2.61
CA GLU A 55 -15.50 20.75 -3.60
C GLU A 55 -14.36 20.95 -4.63
N THR A 56 -13.70 19.85 -5.02
CA THR A 56 -12.54 19.86 -5.90
C THR A 56 -12.84 19.08 -7.18
N PRO A 57 -12.89 19.74 -8.34
CA PRO A 57 -13.10 19.05 -9.62
C PRO A 57 -11.89 18.15 -9.93
N ILE A 58 -12.11 17.00 -10.56
CA ILE A 58 -11.07 16.03 -10.89
C ILE A 58 -9.94 16.64 -11.74
N SER A 59 -10.24 17.63 -12.56
CA SER A 59 -9.26 18.36 -13.39
C SER A 59 -8.23 19.17 -12.58
N GLN A 60 -8.43 19.35 -11.28
CA GLN A 60 -7.45 20.01 -10.40
C GLN A 60 -6.43 19.04 -9.82
N ILE A 61 -6.63 17.73 -9.93
CA ILE A 61 -5.63 16.74 -9.50
C ILE A 61 -4.34 16.95 -10.29
N LYS A 62 -3.19 16.85 -9.61
CA LYS A 62 -1.87 17.09 -10.21
C LYS A 62 -1.01 15.85 -10.29
N SER A 63 -1.29 14.85 -9.48
CA SER A 63 -0.62 13.55 -9.56
C SER A 63 -1.48 12.47 -8.92
N LEU A 64 -1.18 11.22 -9.29
CA LEU A 64 -1.77 10.04 -8.69
C LEU A 64 -0.71 9.30 -7.88
N ALA A 65 -1.11 8.76 -6.74
CA ALA A 65 -0.32 7.81 -5.98
C ALA A 65 -1.10 6.50 -5.87
N VAL A 66 -0.47 5.36 -6.12
CA VAL A 66 -1.16 4.08 -6.07
C VAL A 66 -0.29 3.03 -5.41
N SER A 67 -0.85 2.24 -4.50
CA SER A 67 -0.16 1.09 -3.92
C SER A 67 0.21 0.10 -5.02
N ALA A 68 1.52 -0.14 -5.16
CA ALA A 68 2.07 -0.98 -6.23
C ALA A 68 2.42 -2.40 -5.78
N GLY A 69 2.35 -2.68 -4.47
CA GLY A 69 2.65 -3.99 -3.91
C GLY A 69 3.76 -3.98 -2.86
N PRO A 70 3.98 -5.12 -2.21
CA PRO A 70 3.28 -6.40 -2.42
C PRO A 70 1.84 -6.38 -1.88
N GLY A 71 0.99 -7.25 -2.42
CA GLY A 71 -0.40 -7.34 -1.99
C GLY A 71 -1.25 -8.29 -2.86
N SER A 72 -2.56 -8.13 -2.77
CA SER A 72 -3.54 -8.87 -3.57
C SER A 72 -3.35 -8.62 -5.06
N PHE A 73 -3.09 -9.66 -5.83
CA PHE A 73 -2.91 -9.59 -7.28
C PHE A 73 -4.06 -8.88 -8.00
N THR A 74 -5.30 -9.23 -7.65
CA THR A 74 -6.49 -8.60 -8.23
C THR A 74 -6.65 -7.16 -7.77
N GLY A 75 -6.46 -6.90 -6.47
CA GLY A 75 -6.59 -5.57 -5.89
C GLY A 75 -5.59 -4.59 -6.49
N LEU A 76 -4.31 -4.95 -6.55
CA LEU A 76 -3.26 -4.12 -7.15
C LEU A 76 -3.56 -3.76 -8.62
N ARG A 77 -4.11 -4.71 -9.40
CA ARG A 77 -4.50 -4.45 -10.79
C ARG A 77 -5.68 -3.49 -10.90
N ILE A 78 -6.67 -3.60 -10.00
CA ILE A 78 -7.81 -2.69 -9.97
C ILE A 78 -7.32 -1.26 -9.71
N GLY A 79 -6.54 -1.04 -8.67
CA GLY A 79 -5.99 0.28 -8.33
C GLY A 79 -5.12 0.86 -9.45
N MET A 80 -4.22 0.05 -9.98
CA MET A 80 -3.31 0.46 -11.05
C MET A 80 -4.06 0.79 -12.34
N SER A 81 -5.06 0.00 -12.73
CA SER A 81 -5.88 0.28 -13.93
C SER A 81 -6.69 1.56 -13.77
N ALA A 82 -7.25 1.81 -12.59
CA ALA A 82 -7.96 3.05 -12.29
C ALA A 82 -7.00 4.25 -12.34
N ALA A 83 -5.82 4.13 -11.72
CA ALA A 83 -4.81 5.18 -11.75
C ALA A 83 -4.36 5.50 -13.19
N LYS A 84 -4.08 4.48 -14.01
CA LYS A 84 -3.73 4.66 -15.44
C LYS A 84 -4.83 5.40 -16.21
N GLY A 85 -6.09 4.97 -16.07
CA GLY A 85 -7.21 5.61 -16.79
C GLY A 85 -7.41 7.09 -16.41
N ILE A 86 -7.24 7.43 -15.13
CA ILE A 86 -7.34 8.83 -14.66
C ILE A 86 -6.11 9.62 -15.14
N SER A 87 -4.90 9.07 -15.01
CA SER A 87 -3.65 9.70 -15.47
C SER A 87 -3.69 10.05 -16.95
N GLU A 88 -4.09 9.09 -17.79
CA GLU A 88 -4.25 9.29 -19.23
C GLU A 88 -5.26 10.39 -19.55
N SER A 89 -6.40 10.39 -18.85
CA SER A 89 -7.46 11.37 -19.09
C SER A 89 -7.08 12.80 -18.69
N LEU A 90 -6.19 12.95 -17.71
CA LEU A 90 -5.83 14.26 -17.14
C LEU A 90 -4.41 14.71 -17.54
N ASP A 91 -3.65 13.86 -18.21
CA ASP A 91 -2.22 14.07 -18.54
C ASP A 91 -1.39 14.41 -17.28
N ILE A 92 -1.53 13.58 -16.24
CA ILE A 92 -0.84 13.76 -14.95
C ILE A 92 -0.02 12.52 -14.58
N PRO A 93 1.11 12.67 -13.85
CA PRO A 93 1.98 11.57 -13.51
C PRO A 93 1.39 10.63 -12.46
N ILE A 94 1.88 9.37 -12.48
CA ILE A 94 1.62 8.35 -11.46
C ILE A 94 2.87 8.13 -10.61
N ILE A 95 2.66 7.95 -9.31
CA ILE A 95 3.66 7.55 -8.33
C ILE A 95 3.30 6.15 -7.83
N LYS A 96 4.16 5.19 -8.10
CA LYS A 96 4.06 3.83 -7.56
C LYS A 96 4.52 3.83 -6.10
N VAL A 97 3.65 3.43 -5.20
CA VAL A 97 3.95 3.42 -3.76
C VAL A 97 4.13 2.00 -3.25
N PRO A 98 5.31 1.64 -2.72
CA PRO A 98 5.52 0.33 -2.09
C PRO A 98 4.61 0.16 -0.88
N THR A 99 3.73 -0.83 -0.91
CA THR A 99 2.67 -1.03 0.10
C THR A 99 3.23 -1.18 1.52
N PHE A 100 4.30 -1.94 1.69
CA PHE A 100 4.91 -2.17 3.01
C PHE A 100 5.60 -0.91 3.56
N GLU A 101 6.17 -0.08 2.70
CA GLU A 101 6.76 1.19 3.12
C GLU A 101 5.71 2.22 3.52
N ALA A 102 4.59 2.30 2.78
CA ALA A 102 3.47 3.15 3.18
C ALA A 102 2.86 2.69 4.51
N LEU A 103 2.75 1.37 4.75
CA LEU A 103 2.31 0.83 6.03
C LEU A 103 3.34 1.09 7.15
N ALA A 104 4.64 0.98 6.86
CA ALA A 104 5.68 1.33 7.83
C ALA A 104 5.66 2.82 8.18
N LEU A 105 5.37 3.70 7.21
CA LEU A 105 5.17 5.12 7.44
C LEU A 105 3.94 5.37 8.34
N GLN A 106 2.85 4.63 8.16
CA GLN A 106 1.70 4.69 9.05
C GLN A 106 2.06 4.27 10.48
N MET A 107 2.85 3.23 10.63
CA MET A 107 3.30 2.77 11.95
C MET A 107 4.23 3.80 12.61
N SER A 108 4.96 4.61 11.86
CA SER A 108 5.83 5.65 12.44
C SER A 108 5.09 6.78 13.15
N ASP A 109 3.79 6.96 12.86
CA ASP A 109 2.95 7.92 13.58
C ASP A 109 2.35 7.33 14.89
N ILE A 110 2.42 6.01 15.07
CA ILE A 110 1.74 5.29 16.16
C ILE A 110 2.75 4.69 17.14
N LEU A 111 3.86 4.18 16.63
CA LEU A 111 4.85 3.47 17.44
C LEU A 111 5.93 4.43 17.98
N PRO A 112 6.46 4.17 19.19
CA PRO A 112 7.57 4.94 19.75
C PRO A 112 8.81 4.91 18.84
N TYR A 113 9.65 5.93 18.98
CA TYR A 113 10.97 5.98 18.37
C TYR A 113 11.80 4.72 18.74
N GLU A 114 12.59 4.21 17.80
CA GLU A 114 13.36 2.96 17.87
C GLU A 114 12.55 1.66 17.96
N SER A 115 11.21 1.72 17.91
CA SER A 115 10.41 0.49 17.85
C SER A 115 10.77 -0.36 16.64
N ILE A 116 11.01 -1.65 16.86
CA ILE A 116 11.22 -2.64 15.80
C ILE A 116 9.93 -3.43 15.62
N PHE A 117 9.54 -3.67 14.38
CA PHE A 117 8.34 -4.45 14.05
C PHE A 117 8.49 -5.11 12.68
N SER A 118 7.73 -6.16 12.46
CA SER A 118 7.64 -6.82 11.16
C SER A 118 6.30 -6.59 10.50
N ILE A 119 6.29 -6.57 9.16
CA ILE A 119 5.09 -6.66 8.33
C ILE A 119 5.12 -7.99 7.61
N VAL A 120 4.02 -8.76 7.72
CA VAL A 120 3.91 -10.13 7.19
C VAL A 120 2.56 -10.33 6.54
N ASN A 121 2.55 -10.50 5.22
CA ASN A 121 1.33 -10.75 4.46
C ASN A 121 1.42 -12.08 3.69
N LYS A 122 0.28 -12.77 3.56
CA LYS A 122 0.17 -14.02 2.82
C LYS A 122 0.47 -13.83 1.34
N VAL A 123 1.32 -14.68 0.78
CA VAL A 123 1.50 -14.84 -0.67
C VAL A 123 0.67 -16.02 -1.19
N GLY A 124 0.57 -17.07 -0.40
CA GLY A 124 -0.11 -18.30 -0.71
C GLY A 124 -0.32 -19.13 0.55
N ARG A 125 -0.41 -20.47 0.41
CA ARG A 125 -0.63 -21.36 1.57
C ARG A 125 0.57 -21.41 2.51
N ASP A 126 1.79 -21.42 1.96
CA ASP A 126 2.99 -21.78 2.67
C ASP A 126 4.12 -20.73 2.50
N GLU A 127 3.78 -19.53 2.05
CA GLU A 127 4.72 -18.44 1.85
C GLU A 127 4.12 -17.11 2.32
N TRP A 128 4.98 -16.26 2.84
CA TRP A 128 4.67 -14.91 3.26
C TRP A 128 5.59 -13.88 2.59
N TYR A 129 5.06 -12.70 2.28
CA TYR A 129 5.85 -11.48 2.17
C TYR A 129 6.26 -11.07 3.57
N PHE A 130 7.53 -10.77 3.74
CA PHE A 130 8.12 -10.39 5.03
C PHE A 130 9.06 -9.21 4.86
N ALA A 131 8.95 -8.21 5.72
CA ALA A 131 9.95 -7.16 5.93
C ALA A 131 9.99 -6.77 7.41
N LYS A 132 11.15 -6.33 7.90
CA LYS A 132 11.33 -5.83 9.27
C LYS A 132 11.80 -4.39 9.23
N PHE A 133 11.19 -3.55 10.04
CA PHE A 133 11.40 -2.11 10.09
C PHE A 133 11.78 -1.65 11.48
N GLN A 134 12.44 -0.51 11.55
CA GLN A 134 12.66 0.25 12.77
C GLN A 134 12.22 1.70 12.56
N ILE A 135 11.52 2.23 13.56
CA ILE A 135 11.09 3.63 13.54
C ILE A 135 12.28 4.55 13.82
N ASN A 136 12.45 5.56 12.98
CA ASN A 136 13.39 6.65 13.20
C ASN A 136 12.67 8.00 13.00
N SER A 137 13.19 9.08 13.54
CA SER A 137 12.75 10.50 13.40
C SER A 137 11.59 10.77 12.42
N ASN A 138 10.36 10.31 12.71
CA ASN A 138 9.14 10.46 11.90
C ASN A 138 9.16 9.70 10.56
N SER A 139 9.85 8.57 10.51
CA SER A 139 9.94 7.70 9.36
C SER A 139 10.36 6.29 9.81
N PHE A 140 10.85 5.51 8.88
CA PHE A 140 11.31 4.15 9.11
C PHE A 140 12.62 3.88 8.37
N ILE A 141 13.32 2.84 8.81
CA ILE A 141 14.42 2.19 8.07
C ILE A 141 14.15 0.69 8.01
N PHE A 142 14.70 0.03 7.00
CA PHE A 142 14.66 -1.42 6.90
C PHE A 142 15.72 -2.05 7.81
N ASN A 143 15.29 -2.91 8.74
CA ASN A 143 16.19 -3.85 9.43
C ASN A 143 16.37 -5.11 8.59
N GLN A 144 15.31 -5.55 7.88
CA GLN A 144 15.37 -6.61 6.88
C GLN A 144 14.52 -6.21 5.68
N GLN A 145 15.12 -6.29 4.49
CA GLN A 145 14.46 -5.96 3.23
C GLN A 145 13.30 -6.91 2.94
N LEU A 146 12.37 -6.42 2.15
CA LEU A 146 11.22 -7.17 1.67
C LEU A 146 11.67 -8.43 0.91
N LYS A 147 11.13 -9.59 1.31
CA LYS A 147 11.41 -10.89 0.70
C LYS A 147 10.22 -11.84 0.85
N ILE A 148 10.22 -12.92 0.08
CA ILE A 148 9.31 -14.05 0.28
C ILE A 148 9.99 -15.07 1.19
N VAL A 149 9.26 -15.57 2.18
CA VAL A 149 9.75 -16.54 3.16
C VAL A 149 8.74 -17.67 3.34
N PRO A 150 9.17 -18.89 3.72
CA PRO A 150 8.26 -19.96 4.13
C PRO A 150 7.43 -19.56 5.36
N ALA A 151 6.19 -20.04 5.44
CA ALA A 151 5.24 -19.69 6.50
C ALA A 151 5.59 -20.25 7.91
N ASN A 152 6.66 -21.01 8.04
CA ASN A 152 7.20 -21.57 9.30
C ASN A 152 8.59 -21.02 9.62
N SER A 153 8.87 -19.78 9.27
CA SER A 153 10.19 -19.15 9.41
C SER A 153 10.36 -18.47 10.78
N ASP A 154 10.24 -19.22 11.88
CA ASP A 154 10.34 -18.70 13.27
C ASP A 154 11.62 -17.88 13.53
N LYS A 155 12.73 -18.24 12.91
CA LYS A 155 14.03 -17.55 13.05
C LYS A 155 14.06 -16.09 12.61
N LEU A 156 12.99 -15.62 11.96
CA LEU A 156 12.85 -14.22 11.52
C LEU A 156 12.32 -13.31 12.63
N PHE A 157 11.72 -13.90 13.67
CA PHE A 157 11.03 -13.17 14.72
C PHE A 157 11.75 -13.32 16.06
N GLU A 158 11.53 -12.34 16.92
CA GLU A 158 11.91 -12.39 18.33
C GLU A 158 10.67 -12.70 19.18
N GLU A 159 10.90 -13.19 20.39
CA GLU A 159 9.83 -13.47 21.36
C GLU A 159 9.07 -12.16 21.68
N ASN A 160 7.73 -12.19 21.55
CA ASN A 160 6.83 -11.06 21.71
C ASN A 160 7.06 -9.89 20.71
N GLU A 161 7.72 -10.13 19.59
CA GLU A 161 7.86 -9.12 18.53
C GLU A 161 6.47 -8.64 18.04
N LEU A 162 6.36 -7.34 17.78
CA LEU A 162 5.17 -6.75 17.19
C LEU A 162 5.14 -7.03 15.67
N VAL A 163 4.09 -7.70 15.21
CA VAL A 163 3.95 -8.12 13.81
C VAL A 163 2.60 -7.66 13.26
N PHE A 164 2.62 -6.89 12.18
CA PHE A 164 1.46 -6.46 11.44
C PHE A 164 1.23 -7.35 10.22
N GLY A 165 -0.04 -7.53 9.80
CA GLY A 165 -0.34 -8.25 8.56
C GLY A 165 -1.48 -9.25 8.65
N ASN A 166 -1.75 -9.94 7.54
CA ASN A 166 -2.84 -10.92 7.39
C ASN A 166 -2.38 -12.38 7.45
N PHE A 167 -1.20 -12.65 8.03
CA PHE A 167 -0.64 -13.99 8.15
C PHE A 167 -1.32 -14.79 9.28
N ASP A 168 -1.09 -16.09 9.27
CA ASP A 168 -1.56 -17.00 10.30
C ASP A 168 -0.46 -17.23 11.34
N SER A 169 -0.52 -16.52 12.46
CA SER A 169 0.47 -16.62 13.54
C SER A 169 0.49 -17.99 14.25
N SER A 170 -0.55 -18.82 14.08
CA SER A 170 -0.56 -20.18 14.64
C SER A 170 0.43 -21.13 13.95
N LYS A 171 0.98 -20.74 12.81
CA LYS A 171 2.04 -21.47 12.09
C LYS A 171 3.44 -21.24 12.70
N LEU A 172 3.58 -20.29 13.60
CA LEU A 172 4.84 -20.03 14.32
C LEU A 172 4.88 -20.82 15.63
N GLU A 173 6.05 -21.35 15.97
CA GLU A 173 6.35 -21.94 17.28
C GLU A 173 6.65 -20.86 18.32
N ILE A 174 7.19 -19.71 17.87
CA ILE A 174 7.49 -18.54 18.69
C ILE A 174 6.23 -17.65 18.88
N LYS A 175 6.09 -17.08 20.06
CA LYS A 175 4.99 -16.16 20.35
C LYS A 175 5.30 -14.76 19.83
N VAL A 176 4.38 -14.20 19.06
CA VAL A 176 4.44 -12.83 18.55
C VAL A 176 3.19 -12.02 18.95
N VAL A 177 3.30 -10.69 18.99
CA VAL A 177 2.16 -9.78 19.19
C VAL A 177 1.59 -9.42 17.83
N HIS A 178 0.64 -10.22 17.35
CA HIS A 178 0.04 -10.05 16.04
C HIS A 178 -1.06 -8.98 16.01
N LYS A 179 -1.00 -8.09 15.02
CA LYS A 179 -2.01 -7.09 14.69
C LYS A 179 -2.46 -7.26 13.23
N ASN A 180 -3.74 -7.50 13.01
CA ASN A 180 -4.29 -7.72 11.67
C ASN A 180 -4.48 -6.39 10.90
N ILE A 181 -3.36 -5.71 10.60
CA ILE A 181 -3.26 -4.51 9.78
C ILE A 181 -2.32 -4.85 8.64
N SER A 182 -2.85 -5.08 7.45
CA SER A 182 -2.15 -5.69 6.32
C SER A 182 -1.91 -4.74 5.14
N ALA A 183 -2.57 -3.58 5.16
CA ALA A 183 -2.43 -2.52 4.17
C ALA A 183 -2.46 -1.14 4.86
N PRO A 184 -1.85 -0.12 4.27
CA PRO A 184 -1.94 1.25 4.77
C PRO A 184 -3.33 1.83 4.51
N ASN A 185 -3.69 2.90 5.22
CA ASN A 185 -4.74 3.80 4.78
C ASN A 185 -4.26 4.61 3.57
N ALA A 186 -5.19 5.06 2.71
CA ALA A 186 -4.85 5.79 1.48
C ALA A 186 -4.14 7.13 1.76
N GLU A 187 -4.37 7.75 2.92
CA GLU A 187 -3.60 8.90 3.40
C GLU A 187 -2.09 8.60 3.39
N TYR A 188 -1.67 7.41 3.86
CA TYR A 188 -0.25 7.07 3.94
C TYR A 188 0.36 6.70 2.59
N VAL A 189 -0.46 6.30 1.63
CA VAL A 189 -0.05 6.20 0.22
C VAL A 189 0.28 7.58 -0.33
N ALA A 190 -0.57 8.59 -0.04
CA ALA A 190 -0.31 9.99 -0.44
C ALA A 190 0.91 10.57 0.28
N ARG A 191 1.03 10.38 1.59
CA ARG A 191 2.17 10.89 2.40
C ARG A 191 3.50 10.26 2.02
N TRP A 192 3.49 8.98 1.66
CA TRP A 192 4.69 8.34 1.12
C TRP A 192 5.08 8.96 -0.22
N ALA A 193 4.10 9.19 -1.11
CA ALA A 193 4.31 9.84 -2.40
C ALA A 193 4.83 11.28 -2.24
N GLU A 194 4.30 12.06 -1.29
CA GLU A 194 4.81 13.38 -0.96
C GLU A 194 6.28 13.35 -0.55
N LYS A 195 6.65 12.38 0.32
CA LYS A 195 7.98 12.33 0.95
C LYS A 195 9.06 11.74 0.04
N PHE A 196 8.71 10.73 -0.74
CA PHE A 196 9.67 9.91 -1.49
C PHE A 196 9.38 9.82 -2.98
N GLY A 197 8.19 10.24 -3.43
CA GLY A 197 7.70 9.97 -4.77
C GLY A 197 8.21 10.92 -5.86
N LYS A 198 8.86 12.03 -5.52
CA LYS A 198 9.19 13.09 -6.48
C LYS A 198 10.08 12.62 -7.63
N GLU A 199 11.07 11.75 -7.33
CA GLU A 199 12.04 11.29 -8.32
C GLU A 199 11.56 10.07 -9.12
N ILE A 200 10.48 9.40 -8.65
CA ILE A 200 9.95 8.18 -9.27
C ILE A 200 8.58 8.39 -9.93
N SER A 201 8.07 9.63 -9.93
CA SER A 201 6.83 9.95 -10.65
C SER A 201 7.07 9.82 -12.15
N THR A 202 6.12 9.21 -12.86
CA THR A 202 6.24 9.00 -14.31
C THR A 202 4.92 9.26 -15.03
N SER A 203 5.05 9.82 -16.24
CA SER A 203 3.95 9.95 -17.20
C SER A 203 3.99 8.84 -18.27
N GLU A 204 5.00 7.95 -18.24
CA GLU A 204 5.09 6.79 -19.14
C GLU A 204 4.21 5.63 -18.61
N ILE A 205 2.89 5.78 -18.72
CA ILE A 205 1.91 4.89 -18.09
C ILE A 205 1.83 3.49 -18.71
N ASP A 206 2.23 3.32 -19.96
CA ASP A 206 2.16 2.04 -20.67
C ASP A 206 2.91 0.93 -19.96
N PHE A 207 4.08 1.25 -19.39
CA PHE A 207 4.97 0.31 -18.73
C PHE A 207 4.77 0.24 -17.21
N ILE A 208 3.82 1.00 -16.65
CA ILE A 208 3.53 0.93 -15.22
C ILE A 208 2.76 -0.36 -14.92
N GLU A 209 3.33 -1.22 -14.07
CA GLU A 209 2.71 -2.44 -13.56
C GLU A 209 2.89 -2.54 -12.04
N PRO A 210 2.03 -3.30 -11.35
CA PRO A 210 2.28 -3.66 -9.95
C PRO A 210 3.61 -4.41 -9.78
N ASP A 211 4.26 -4.23 -8.64
CA ASP A 211 5.51 -4.91 -8.32
C ASP A 211 5.24 -6.32 -7.80
N TYR A 212 5.33 -7.29 -8.69
CA TYR A 212 5.15 -8.70 -8.36
C TYR A 212 6.48 -9.30 -7.92
N LEU A 213 6.63 -9.57 -6.61
CA LEU A 213 7.80 -10.28 -6.08
C LEU A 213 7.80 -11.77 -6.41
N LYS A 214 6.67 -12.29 -6.87
CA LYS A 214 6.52 -13.70 -7.26
C LYS A 214 6.05 -13.78 -8.71
N ASP A 215 6.85 -14.44 -9.56
CA ASP A 215 6.42 -14.80 -10.89
C ASP A 215 5.24 -15.78 -10.80
N PHE A 216 4.11 -15.41 -11.37
CA PHE A 216 2.95 -16.30 -11.45
C PHE A 216 3.18 -17.35 -12.52
N ILE A 217 3.62 -18.52 -12.12
CA ILE A 217 3.63 -19.70 -12.99
C ILE A 217 2.17 -20.12 -13.20
N VAL A 218 1.65 -19.88 -14.39
CA VAL A 218 0.36 -20.44 -14.81
C VAL A 218 0.49 -21.96 -14.82
N LYS A 219 -0.12 -22.64 -13.86
CA LYS A 219 -0.22 -24.11 -13.93
C LYS A 219 -1.13 -24.45 -15.09
N GLU A 220 -0.56 -24.92 -16.20
CA GLU A 220 -1.36 -25.57 -17.25
C GLU A 220 -2.18 -26.68 -16.61
N LYS A 221 -3.51 -26.60 -16.75
CA LYS A 221 -4.37 -27.74 -16.43
C LYS A 221 -3.97 -28.86 -17.38
N LYS A 222 -3.36 -29.91 -16.86
CA LYS A 222 -3.30 -31.17 -17.59
C LYS A 222 -4.73 -31.61 -17.84
N ILE A 223 -5.11 -31.60 -19.11
CA ILE A 223 -6.36 -32.17 -19.65
C ILE A 223 -6.29 -33.68 -19.49
#